data_18729cd8290984514da977f0aef0844d
#
_entry.id   18729cd8290984514da977f0aef0844d
#
_cell.length_a   1.000
_cell.length_b   1.000
_cell.length_c   1.000
_cell.angle_alpha   90.00
_cell.angle_beta   90.00
_cell.angle_gamma   90.00
#
_symmetry.space_group_name_H-M   'P 1'
#
loop_
_entity.id
_entity.type
_entity.pdbx_description
1 polymer ?
#
loop_
_entity_poly.entity_id
_entity_poly.type
_entity_poly.pdbx_seq_one_letter_code
_entity_poly.pdbx_strand_id
1 'polypeptide(L)'
;MTATSHPDSVPGWLLEEVATAGRENLDPAHVARYDDKEDARAEEEIAVCEDLGIGPSSTVVEFGSGTGQFTTAVASRCARIVAVDVSAVMQGRLRTKLTDSGIFNVEQVEAGFLTYRHTGEPADLVYSRFALHHLPDFWKAIALNQIHGILRPGGFLRLWDVVFSFEPSSAAERIESWCSTGGPSVEDDWSRSELEEHVRDEHSTFSWILEPMAVRCGFTVKSADYSDDQILAKYIFQRT
;
A
#
# COMPACT_ATOMS: atom_id res chain seq x y z
N MET A 1 -6.85 5.62 -44.48
CA MET A 1 -5.71 5.85 -43.57
C MET A 1 -6.11 5.34 -42.20
N THR A 2 -5.75 4.11 -41.91
CA THR A 2 -6.02 3.49 -40.61
C THR A 2 -4.89 3.89 -39.65
N ALA A 3 -5.24 4.70 -38.67
CA ALA A 3 -4.31 5.03 -37.59
C ALA A 3 -4.01 3.75 -36.79
N THR A 4 -2.79 3.24 -36.93
CA THR A 4 -2.25 2.22 -36.02
C THR A 4 -2.03 2.87 -34.68
N SER A 5 -2.98 2.65 -33.74
CA SER A 5 -2.76 2.97 -32.33
C SER A 5 -1.61 2.10 -31.82
N HIS A 6 -0.49 2.71 -31.45
CA HIS A 6 0.53 2.07 -30.63
C HIS A 6 -0.09 1.81 -29.25
N PRO A 7 -0.08 0.56 -28.75
CA PRO A 7 -0.79 0.21 -27.50
C PRO A 7 -0.03 0.53 -26.20
N ASP A 8 1.05 1.29 -26.17
CA ASP A 8 1.92 1.37 -24.97
C ASP A 8 2.45 2.78 -24.62
N SER A 9 1.84 3.86 -25.07
CA SER A 9 2.23 5.17 -24.52
C SER A 9 1.37 5.50 -23.31
N VAL A 10 1.99 5.56 -22.13
CA VAL A 10 1.37 6.11 -20.91
C VAL A 10 0.83 7.51 -21.24
N PRO A 11 -0.46 7.80 -21.00
CA PRO A 11 -1.02 9.11 -21.31
C PRO A 11 -0.27 10.20 -20.54
N GLY A 12 0.02 11.33 -21.20
CA GLY A 12 0.76 12.43 -20.58
C GLY A 12 0.06 13.12 -19.40
N TRP A 13 -1.21 12.78 -19.12
CA TRP A 13 -1.96 13.23 -17.94
C TRP A 13 -1.92 12.23 -16.78
N LEU A 14 -1.39 11.01 -16.97
CA LEU A 14 -1.28 10.02 -15.90
C LEU A 14 -0.22 10.47 -14.90
N LEU A 15 -0.54 10.33 -13.61
CA LEU A 15 0.41 10.62 -12.53
C LEU A 15 1.62 9.70 -12.65
N GLU A 16 2.81 10.28 -12.53
CA GLU A 16 4.05 9.53 -12.44
C GLU A 16 4.26 9.08 -10.99
N GLU A 17 3.86 7.84 -10.69
CA GLU A 17 3.82 7.32 -9.32
C GLU A 17 5.21 7.25 -8.66
N VAL A 18 6.28 7.06 -9.43
CA VAL A 18 7.65 7.08 -8.90
C VAL A 18 7.99 8.46 -8.32
N ALA A 19 7.51 9.54 -8.94
CA ALA A 19 7.78 10.90 -8.49
C ALA A 19 7.09 11.25 -7.16
N THR A 20 6.04 10.51 -6.79
CA THR A 20 5.28 10.70 -5.54
C THR A 20 5.58 9.66 -4.47
N ALA A 21 6.47 8.70 -4.74
CA ALA A 21 6.72 7.55 -3.87
C ALA A 21 7.49 7.86 -2.56
N GLY A 22 7.82 9.14 -2.30
CA GLY A 22 8.65 9.52 -1.17
C GLY A 22 10.14 9.21 -1.39
N ARG A 23 11.01 10.08 -0.89
CA ARG A 23 12.46 9.92 -1.06
C ARG A 23 13.01 8.72 -0.31
N GLU A 24 12.44 8.39 0.85
CA GLU A 24 12.81 7.26 1.70
C GLU A 24 12.63 5.90 0.99
N ASN A 25 11.70 5.81 0.04
CA ASN A 25 11.45 4.60 -0.74
C ASN A 25 12.35 4.46 -1.97
N LEU A 26 13.04 5.52 -2.37
CA LEU A 26 13.87 5.57 -3.59
C LEU A 26 15.38 5.62 -3.28
N ASP A 27 15.78 6.13 -2.11
CA ASP A 27 17.18 6.26 -1.73
C ASP A 27 17.73 4.93 -1.17
N PRO A 28 18.79 4.35 -1.79
CA PRO A 28 19.36 3.07 -1.33
C PRO A 28 19.83 3.07 0.13
N ALA A 29 20.27 4.21 0.67
CA ALA A 29 20.74 4.30 2.05
C ALA A 29 19.56 4.25 3.05
N HIS A 30 18.40 4.87 2.70
CA HIS A 30 17.18 4.75 3.48
C HIS A 30 16.60 3.34 3.40
N VAL A 31 16.47 2.79 2.19
CA VAL A 31 15.98 1.43 1.96
C VAL A 31 16.83 0.37 2.67
N ALA A 32 18.13 0.60 2.83
CA ALA A 32 19.00 -0.32 3.54
C ALA A 32 18.63 -0.49 5.04
N ARG A 33 18.01 0.52 5.64
CA ARG A 33 17.58 0.54 7.05
C ARG A 33 16.07 0.38 7.23
N TYR A 34 15.33 0.24 6.13
CA TYR A 34 13.87 0.22 6.15
C TYR A 34 13.30 -0.87 7.07
N ASP A 35 13.86 -2.08 7.00
CA ASP A 35 13.40 -3.19 7.82
C ASP A 35 13.69 -3.03 9.33
N ASP A 36 14.68 -2.19 9.69
CA ASP A 36 15.00 -1.89 11.08
C ASP A 36 14.04 -0.82 11.64
N LYS A 37 13.51 0.05 10.76
CA LYS A 37 12.59 1.14 11.12
C LYS A 37 11.12 0.71 11.12
N GLU A 38 10.73 -0.15 10.18
CA GLU A 38 9.36 -0.55 9.94
C GLU A 38 9.11 -2.00 10.35
N ASP A 39 8.17 -2.20 11.25
CA ASP A 39 7.61 -3.51 11.57
C ASP A 39 6.25 -3.68 10.87
N ALA A 40 6.19 -4.54 9.87
CA ALA A 40 4.95 -4.84 9.16
C ALA A 40 3.94 -5.63 10.00
N ARG A 41 4.27 -6.02 11.24
CA ARG A 41 3.46 -6.91 12.08
C ARG A 41 2.94 -8.11 11.31
N ALA A 42 3.84 -8.73 10.56
CA ALA A 42 3.49 -9.71 9.55
C ALA A 42 2.68 -10.90 10.11
N GLU A 43 2.94 -11.33 11.33
CA GLU A 43 2.19 -12.42 11.97
C GLU A 43 0.74 -12.02 12.29
N GLU A 44 0.51 -10.77 12.73
CA GLU A 44 -0.85 -10.24 12.96
C GLU A 44 -1.62 -10.16 11.63
N GLU A 45 -0.98 -9.65 10.58
CA GLU A 45 -1.59 -9.54 9.26
C GLU A 45 -1.84 -10.92 8.60
N ILE A 46 -0.99 -11.92 8.86
CA ILE A 46 -1.26 -13.31 8.43
C ILE A 46 -2.55 -13.83 9.09
N ALA A 47 -2.73 -13.63 10.39
CA ALA A 47 -3.94 -14.05 11.08
C ALA A 47 -5.20 -13.39 10.47
N VAL A 48 -5.13 -12.10 10.15
CA VAL A 48 -6.21 -11.39 9.44
C VAL A 48 -6.46 -12.03 8.07
N CYS A 49 -5.42 -12.35 7.31
CA CYS A 49 -5.57 -13.01 6.01
C CYS A 49 -6.24 -14.38 6.13
N GLU A 50 -5.85 -15.19 7.12
CA GLU A 50 -6.45 -16.50 7.38
C GLU A 50 -7.93 -16.38 7.77
N ASP A 51 -8.30 -15.40 8.60
CA ASP A 51 -9.68 -15.09 8.97
C ASP A 51 -10.53 -14.65 7.75
N LEU A 52 -9.90 -14.02 6.76
CA LEU A 52 -10.52 -13.67 5.47
C LEU A 52 -10.60 -14.85 4.50
N GLY A 53 -10.12 -16.03 4.89
CA GLY A 53 -10.16 -17.26 4.09
C GLY A 53 -9.02 -17.39 3.08
N ILE A 54 -7.93 -16.63 3.27
CA ILE A 54 -6.73 -16.78 2.43
C ILE A 54 -6.01 -18.08 2.82
N GLY A 55 -5.76 -18.91 1.83
CA GLY A 55 -5.18 -20.25 2.02
C GLY A 55 -4.37 -20.74 0.82
N PRO A 56 -3.96 -22.01 0.81
CA PRO A 56 -2.99 -22.56 -0.16
C PRO A 56 -3.39 -22.47 -1.63
N SER A 57 -4.65 -22.18 -1.95
CA SER A 57 -5.11 -21.96 -3.33
C SER A 57 -5.29 -20.49 -3.69
N SER A 58 -5.10 -19.58 -2.77
CA SER A 58 -5.40 -18.15 -2.94
C SER A 58 -4.34 -17.43 -3.75
N THR A 59 -4.78 -16.41 -4.50
CA THR A 59 -3.94 -15.40 -5.15
C THR A 59 -4.01 -14.09 -4.37
N VAL A 60 -2.85 -13.57 -4.00
CA VAL A 60 -2.69 -12.30 -3.28
C VAL A 60 -1.97 -11.29 -4.19
N VAL A 61 -2.39 -10.03 -4.19
CA VAL A 61 -1.66 -8.92 -4.80
C VAL A 61 -1.33 -7.92 -3.72
N GLU A 62 -0.06 -7.57 -3.58
CA GLU A 62 0.41 -6.55 -2.64
C GLU A 62 0.86 -5.31 -3.40
N PHE A 63 0.26 -4.15 -3.09
CA PHE A 63 0.71 -2.85 -3.58
C PHE A 63 1.53 -2.12 -2.53
N GLY A 64 2.67 -1.56 -2.95
CA GLY A 64 3.67 -1.01 -2.06
C GLY A 64 4.37 -2.13 -1.28
N SER A 65 4.83 -3.16 -2.00
CA SER A 65 5.45 -4.33 -1.36
C SER A 65 6.76 -4.02 -0.63
N GLY A 66 7.38 -2.90 -0.94
CA GLY A 66 8.61 -2.45 -0.30
C GLY A 66 9.70 -3.52 -0.32
N THR A 67 10.33 -3.72 0.82
CA THR A 67 11.36 -4.75 1.02
C THR A 67 10.77 -6.17 1.20
N GLY A 68 9.43 -6.31 1.18
CA GLY A 68 8.75 -7.59 1.17
C GLY A 68 8.53 -8.24 2.54
N GLN A 69 8.38 -7.48 3.60
CA GLN A 69 8.11 -8.04 4.93
C GLN A 69 6.80 -8.85 4.94
N PHE A 70 5.69 -8.29 4.45
CA PHE A 70 4.43 -9.01 4.32
C PHE A 70 4.52 -10.08 3.22
N THR A 71 5.08 -9.76 2.03
CA THR A 71 5.25 -10.70 0.93
C THR A 71 5.89 -12.01 1.38
N THR A 72 7.04 -11.94 2.06
CA THR A 72 7.78 -13.14 2.49
C THR A 72 7.03 -13.94 3.54
N ALA A 73 6.31 -13.26 4.43
CA ALA A 73 5.57 -13.88 5.51
C ALA A 73 4.32 -14.62 4.99
N VAL A 74 3.56 -14.02 4.05
CA VAL A 74 2.33 -14.60 3.52
C VAL A 74 2.59 -15.64 2.41
N ALA A 75 3.77 -15.65 1.80
CA ALA A 75 4.09 -16.53 0.66
C ALA A 75 3.85 -18.01 0.95
N SER A 76 4.12 -18.49 2.17
CA SER A 76 3.88 -19.87 2.57
C SER A 76 2.39 -20.22 2.76
N ARG A 77 1.50 -19.22 2.74
CA ARG A 77 0.06 -19.36 3.03
C ARG A 77 -0.81 -19.28 1.80
N CYS A 78 -0.27 -18.94 0.64
CA CYS A 78 -1.03 -18.77 -0.60
C CYS A 78 -0.36 -19.48 -1.78
N ALA A 79 -1.12 -19.68 -2.87
CA ALA A 79 -0.61 -20.28 -4.10
C ALA A 79 0.31 -19.33 -4.85
N ARG A 80 -0.05 -18.08 -4.91
CA ARG A 80 0.66 -17.03 -5.65
C ARG A 80 0.53 -15.70 -4.94
N ILE A 81 1.62 -14.94 -4.90
CA ILE A 81 1.61 -13.55 -4.52
C ILE A 81 2.27 -12.70 -5.63
N VAL A 82 1.65 -11.58 -5.95
CA VAL A 82 2.20 -10.58 -6.86
C VAL A 82 2.60 -9.38 -6.01
N ALA A 83 3.90 -9.13 -5.92
CA ALA A 83 4.50 -8.04 -5.16
C ALA A 83 4.75 -6.85 -6.09
N VAL A 84 3.91 -5.82 -6.00
CA VAL A 84 3.92 -4.63 -6.85
C VAL A 84 4.52 -3.47 -6.08
N ASP A 85 5.57 -2.84 -6.64
CA ASP A 85 6.19 -1.64 -6.09
C ASP A 85 6.82 -0.81 -7.18
N VAL A 86 6.75 0.52 -7.06
CA VAL A 86 7.36 1.46 -8.03
C VAL A 86 8.86 1.61 -7.84
N SER A 87 9.40 1.22 -6.66
CA SER A 87 10.80 1.37 -6.32
C SER A 87 11.62 0.16 -6.75
N ALA A 88 12.46 0.34 -7.77
CA ALA A 88 13.43 -0.68 -8.20
C ALA A 88 14.41 -1.06 -7.06
N VAL A 89 14.72 -0.14 -6.15
CA VAL A 89 15.60 -0.38 -5.00
C VAL A 89 14.93 -1.32 -3.99
N MET A 90 13.66 -1.06 -3.65
CA MET A 90 12.84 -1.91 -2.79
C MET A 90 12.69 -3.31 -3.41
N GLN A 91 12.32 -3.39 -4.68
CA GLN A 91 12.21 -4.66 -5.43
C GLN A 91 13.52 -5.44 -5.45
N GLY A 92 14.67 -4.76 -5.52
CA GLY A 92 15.99 -5.39 -5.41
C GLY A 92 16.22 -6.07 -4.05
N ARG A 93 15.80 -5.43 -2.97
CA ARG A 93 15.87 -6.01 -1.61
C ARG A 93 14.95 -7.22 -1.47
N LEU A 94 13.70 -7.10 -1.91
CA LEU A 94 12.77 -8.22 -1.91
C LEU A 94 13.33 -9.41 -2.69
N ARG A 95 13.92 -9.19 -3.87
CA ARG A 95 14.52 -10.26 -4.69
C ARG A 95 15.60 -11.02 -3.92
N THR A 96 16.44 -10.31 -3.19
CA THR A 96 17.47 -10.93 -2.34
C THR A 96 16.82 -11.80 -1.27
N LYS A 97 15.85 -11.28 -0.53
CA LYS A 97 15.14 -12.04 0.51
C LYS A 97 14.47 -13.31 -0.03
N LEU A 98 13.80 -13.21 -1.18
CA LEU A 98 13.15 -14.35 -1.82
C LEU A 98 14.15 -15.44 -2.20
N THR A 99 15.30 -15.04 -2.75
CA THR A 99 16.37 -15.96 -3.13
C THR A 99 16.97 -16.67 -1.90
N ASP A 100 17.29 -15.90 -0.88
CA ASP A 100 17.93 -16.43 0.36
C ASP A 100 16.98 -17.34 1.13
N SER A 101 15.67 -17.09 1.05
CA SER A 101 14.64 -17.88 1.73
C SER A 101 14.08 -19.03 0.88
N GLY A 102 14.47 -19.16 -0.40
CA GLY A 102 13.97 -20.19 -1.30
C GLY A 102 12.48 -20.08 -1.59
N ILE A 103 11.95 -18.85 -1.69
CA ILE A 103 10.53 -18.57 -1.98
C ILE A 103 10.38 -18.38 -3.49
N PHE A 104 9.49 -19.16 -4.14
CA PHE A 104 9.34 -19.20 -5.60
C PHE A 104 7.95 -18.86 -6.13
N ASN A 105 6.96 -18.70 -5.26
CA ASN A 105 5.59 -18.37 -5.63
C ASN A 105 5.29 -16.87 -5.60
N VAL A 106 6.33 -16.03 -5.61
CA VAL A 106 6.25 -14.58 -5.64
C VAL A 106 6.64 -14.07 -7.02
N GLU A 107 5.73 -13.32 -7.65
CA GLU A 107 5.97 -12.54 -8.86
C GLU A 107 6.23 -11.09 -8.48
N GLN A 108 7.40 -10.57 -8.84
CA GLN A 108 7.76 -9.17 -8.60
C GLN A 108 7.41 -8.32 -9.83
N VAL A 109 6.72 -7.20 -9.61
CA VAL A 109 6.33 -6.27 -10.69
C VAL A 109 6.70 -4.84 -10.31
N GLU A 110 7.56 -4.22 -11.11
CA GLU A 110 7.88 -2.80 -10.98
C GLU A 110 6.77 -1.96 -11.63
N ALA A 111 5.80 -1.56 -10.81
CA ALA A 111 4.62 -0.79 -11.20
C ALA A 111 3.99 -0.15 -9.95
N GLY A 112 3.01 0.74 -10.14
CA GLY A 112 2.21 1.30 -9.07
C GLY A 112 0.73 0.95 -9.18
N PHE A 113 -0.10 1.57 -8.36
CA PHE A 113 -1.56 1.38 -8.37
C PHE A 113 -2.20 1.71 -9.72
N LEU A 114 -1.66 2.69 -10.45
CA LEU A 114 -2.23 3.20 -11.68
C LEU A 114 -1.70 2.48 -12.92
N THR A 115 -0.49 1.92 -12.81
CA THR A 115 0.23 1.34 -13.95
C THR A 115 0.22 -0.19 -13.98
N TYR A 116 0.00 -0.84 -12.82
CA TYR A 116 -0.10 -2.29 -12.75
C TYR A 116 -1.28 -2.82 -13.58
N ARG A 117 -1.04 -3.89 -14.30
CA ARG A 117 -2.08 -4.63 -15.05
C ARG A 117 -2.07 -6.09 -14.61
N HIS A 118 -3.13 -6.48 -13.91
CA HIS A 118 -3.26 -7.84 -13.40
C HIS A 118 -3.42 -8.85 -14.52
N THR A 119 -2.71 -9.97 -14.40
CA THR A 119 -2.78 -11.10 -15.33
C THR A 119 -3.02 -12.39 -14.57
N GLY A 120 -3.77 -13.30 -15.17
CA GLY A 120 -4.13 -14.57 -14.56
C GLY A 120 -5.46 -14.53 -13.81
N GLU A 121 -5.61 -15.41 -12.82
CA GLU A 121 -6.83 -15.52 -12.03
C GLU A 121 -7.05 -14.28 -11.14
N PRO A 122 -8.32 -13.83 -10.98
CA PRO A 122 -8.62 -12.72 -10.09
C PRO A 122 -8.11 -12.99 -8.66
N ALA A 123 -7.66 -11.92 -8.00
CA ALA A 123 -7.11 -12.03 -6.65
C ALA A 123 -8.20 -12.28 -5.60
N ASP A 124 -7.88 -13.11 -4.60
CA ASP A 124 -8.69 -13.30 -3.40
C ASP A 124 -8.52 -12.13 -2.43
N LEU A 125 -7.29 -11.61 -2.35
CA LEU A 125 -6.90 -10.50 -1.51
C LEU A 125 -6.02 -9.51 -2.28
N VAL A 126 -6.31 -8.23 -2.13
CA VAL A 126 -5.35 -7.15 -2.35
C VAL A 126 -4.93 -6.61 -0.99
N TYR A 127 -3.64 -6.50 -0.77
CA TYR A 127 -3.05 -5.94 0.44
C TYR A 127 -2.30 -4.65 0.09
N SER A 128 -2.41 -3.64 0.95
CA SER A 128 -1.56 -2.45 0.86
C SER A 128 -1.35 -1.85 2.25
N ARG A 129 -0.09 -1.51 2.54
CA ARG A 129 0.31 -0.87 3.79
C ARG A 129 1.21 0.32 3.49
N PHE A 130 0.84 1.48 4.02
CA PHE A 130 1.60 2.72 3.91
C PHE A 130 2.06 3.06 2.48
N ALA A 131 1.12 2.96 1.52
CA ALA A 131 1.42 3.21 0.12
C ALA A 131 0.35 4.03 -0.61
N LEU A 132 -0.93 3.88 -0.25
CA LEU A 132 -2.01 4.57 -0.96
C LEU A 132 -1.98 6.09 -0.69
N HIS A 133 -1.46 6.54 0.46
CA HIS A 133 -1.33 7.96 0.80
C HIS A 133 -0.38 8.72 -0.13
N HIS A 134 0.50 8.06 -0.86
CA HIS A 134 1.32 8.72 -1.89
C HIS A 134 0.51 9.23 -3.09
N LEU A 135 -0.73 8.79 -3.25
CA LEU A 135 -1.61 9.25 -4.32
C LEU A 135 -2.52 10.40 -3.87
N PRO A 136 -2.65 11.51 -4.62
CA PRO A 136 -3.75 12.47 -4.43
C PRO A 136 -5.13 11.80 -4.52
N ASP A 137 -6.15 12.36 -3.87
CA ASP A 137 -7.48 11.75 -3.75
C ASP A 137 -8.13 11.38 -5.09
N PHE A 138 -7.94 12.19 -6.13
CA PHE A 138 -8.39 11.83 -7.47
C PHE A 138 -7.80 10.48 -7.92
N TRP A 139 -6.50 10.28 -7.69
CA TRP A 139 -5.80 9.07 -8.09
C TRP A 139 -6.09 7.89 -7.17
N LYS A 140 -6.36 8.14 -5.87
CA LYS A 140 -6.86 7.09 -4.96
C LYS A 140 -8.17 6.50 -5.48
N ALA A 141 -9.10 7.33 -5.98
CA ALA A 141 -10.34 6.83 -6.58
C ALA A 141 -10.08 5.92 -7.80
N ILE A 142 -9.14 6.31 -8.65
CA ILE A 142 -8.75 5.49 -9.82
C ILE A 142 -8.10 4.18 -9.36
N ALA A 143 -7.19 4.25 -8.38
CA ALA A 143 -6.53 3.08 -7.79
C ALA A 143 -7.54 2.11 -7.17
N LEU A 144 -8.47 2.59 -6.34
CA LEU A 144 -9.53 1.77 -5.74
C LEU A 144 -10.40 1.09 -6.79
N ASN A 145 -10.75 1.79 -7.87
CA ASN A 145 -11.50 1.21 -8.98
C ASN A 145 -10.68 0.11 -9.72
N GLN A 146 -9.38 0.29 -9.89
CA GLN A 146 -8.50 -0.74 -10.46
C GLN A 146 -8.38 -1.95 -9.53
N ILE A 147 -8.18 -1.73 -8.22
CA ILE A 147 -8.15 -2.80 -7.20
C ILE A 147 -9.44 -3.59 -7.22
N HIS A 148 -10.60 -2.91 -7.32
CA HIS A 148 -11.89 -3.58 -7.46
C HIS A 148 -11.90 -4.51 -8.68
N GLY A 149 -11.35 -4.09 -9.82
CA GLY A 149 -11.25 -4.90 -11.05
C GLY A 149 -10.34 -6.13 -10.91
N ILE A 150 -9.30 -6.06 -10.07
CA ILE A 150 -8.34 -7.15 -9.82
C ILE A 150 -8.95 -8.25 -8.94
N LEU A 151 -9.74 -7.88 -7.94
CA LEU A 151 -10.33 -8.81 -6.99
C LEU A 151 -11.40 -9.69 -7.64
N ARG A 152 -11.56 -10.93 -7.19
CA ARG A 152 -12.76 -11.72 -7.51
C ARG A 152 -13.99 -11.16 -6.79
N PRO A 153 -15.22 -11.44 -7.25
CA PRO A 153 -16.42 -11.13 -6.48
C PRO A 153 -16.32 -11.71 -5.06
N GLY A 154 -16.61 -10.89 -4.05
CA GLY A 154 -16.47 -11.25 -2.64
C GLY A 154 -15.02 -11.27 -2.12
N GLY A 155 -14.01 -10.98 -2.94
CA GLY A 155 -12.62 -10.80 -2.51
C GLY A 155 -12.42 -9.53 -1.68
N PHE A 156 -11.26 -9.41 -1.04
CA PHE A 156 -11.03 -8.38 -0.04
C PHE A 156 -9.86 -7.46 -0.42
N LEU A 157 -10.00 -6.18 -0.08
CA LEU A 157 -8.89 -5.25 0.07
C LEU A 157 -8.61 -5.07 1.57
N ARG A 158 -7.43 -5.46 2.02
CA ARG A 158 -6.88 -5.11 3.32
C ARG A 158 -5.98 -3.89 3.14
N LEU A 159 -6.39 -2.77 3.70
CA LEU A 159 -5.67 -1.50 3.64
C LEU A 159 -5.29 -1.05 5.05
N TRP A 160 -4.00 -0.77 5.27
CA TRP A 160 -3.49 -0.12 6.46
C TRP A 160 -2.71 1.12 6.03
N ASP A 161 -3.17 2.32 6.42
CA ASP A 161 -2.57 3.55 5.90
C ASP A 161 -2.70 4.74 6.87
N VAL A 162 -2.01 5.82 6.56
CA VAL A 162 -2.18 7.12 7.22
C VAL A 162 -3.49 7.73 6.73
N VAL A 163 -4.52 7.60 7.56
CA VAL A 163 -5.88 8.10 7.29
C VAL A 163 -6.41 8.76 8.55
N PHE A 164 -6.62 10.06 8.46
CA PHE A 164 -7.05 10.86 9.60
C PHE A 164 -8.52 10.63 9.93
N SER A 165 -8.81 10.30 11.19
CA SER A 165 -10.19 10.10 11.67
C SER A 165 -10.64 11.17 12.68
N PHE A 166 -9.81 12.18 12.92
CA PHE A 166 -10.14 13.34 13.76
C PHE A 166 -10.92 14.41 12.99
N GLU A 167 -11.57 15.31 13.72
CA GLU A 167 -12.26 16.47 13.15
C GLU A 167 -11.25 17.51 12.61
N PRO A 168 -11.46 18.12 11.43
CA PRO A 168 -10.55 19.11 10.86
C PRO A 168 -10.22 20.30 11.79
N SER A 169 -11.13 20.63 12.69
CA SER A 169 -10.91 21.70 13.68
C SER A 169 -9.83 21.39 14.73
N SER A 170 -9.49 20.11 14.92
CA SER A 170 -8.43 19.66 15.84
C SER A 170 -7.12 19.31 15.11
N ALA A 171 -7.05 19.54 13.79
CA ALA A 171 -5.91 19.11 12.96
C ALA A 171 -4.56 19.64 13.49
N ALA A 172 -4.48 20.92 13.83
CA ALA A 172 -3.23 21.52 14.30
C ALA A 172 -2.71 20.84 15.59
N GLU A 173 -3.61 20.55 16.55
CA GLU A 173 -3.26 19.86 17.80
C GLU A 173 -2.85 18.40 17.54
N ARG A 174 -3.63 17.67 16.73
CA ARG A 174 -3.38 16.25 16.43
C ARG A 174 -2.08 16.05 15.67
N ILE A 175 -1.85 16.83 14.63
CA ILE A 175 -0.63 16.77 13.82
C ILE A 175 0.60 17.16 14.66
N GLU A 176 0.53 18.23 15.46
CA GLU A 176 1.63 18.61 16.34
C GLU A 176 1.93 17.51 17.38
N SER A 177 0.90 16.89 17.94
CA SER A 177 1.07 15.75 18.84
C SER A 177 1.77 14.59 18.14
N TRP A 178 1.35 14.24 16.93
CA TRP A 178 1.98 13.18 16.13
C TRP A 178 3.42 13.51 15.78
N CYS A 179 3.71 14.69 15.25
CA CYS A 179 5.08 15.11 14.94
C CYS A 179 6.00 15.12 16.17
N SER A 180 5.43 15.34 17.37
CA SER A 180 6.18 15.32 18.63
C SER A 180 6.55 13.91 19.10
N THR A 181 6.00 12.85 18.50
CA THR A 181 6.45 11.46 18.75
C THR A 181 7.74 11.13 18.02
N GLY A 182 8.08 11.90 16.97
CA GLY A 182 9.31 11.70 16.21
C GLY A 182 10.56 12.01 17.03
N GLY A 183 11.58 11.20 16.84
CA GLY A 183 12.89 11.40 17.46
C GLY A 183 13.64 12.63 16.95
N PRO A 184 14.72 13.05 17.62
CA PRO A 184 15.50 14.22 17.24
C PRO A 184 16.41 14.01 16.02
N SER A 185 16.58 12.77 15.57
CA SER A 185 17.56 12.38 14.55
C SER A 185 16.95 11.40 13.54
N VAL A 186 17.47 11.40 12.33
CA VAL A 186 17.16 10.40 11.28
C VAL A 186 17.66 8.99 11.61
N GLU A 187 18.38 8.83 12.71
CA GLU A 187 18.79 7.52 13.23
C GLU A 187 17.70 6.87 14.10
N ASP A 188 16.74 7.68 14.56
CA ASP A 188 15.53 7.20 15.24
C ASP A 188 14.58 6.52 14.26
N ASP A 189 13.56 5.82 14.73
CA ASP A 189 12.56 5.13 13.88
C ASP A 189 11.94 6.11 12.88
N TRP A 190 11.35 7.20 13.37
CA TRP A 190 10.90 8.34 12.58
C TRP A 190 11.33 9.62 13.26
N SER A 191 12.00 10.51 12.55
CA SER A 191 12.33 11.84 13.06
C SER A 191 11.13 12.76 12.93
N ARG A 192 11.09 13.80 13.78
CA ARG A 192 10.09 14.86 13.68
C ARG A 192 10.03 15.48 12.28
N SER A 193 11.18 15.69 11.64
CA SER A 193 11.25 16.29 10.31
C SER A 193 10.66 15.39 9.22
N GLU A 194 10.79 14.07 9.33
CA GLU A 194 10.16 13.12 8.41
C GLU A 194 8.64 13.11 8.55
N LEU A 195 8.12 13.18 9.79
CA LEU A 195 6.67 13.29 10.03
C LEU A 195 6.10 14.62 9.53
N GLU A 196 6.82 15.73 9.70
CA GLU A 196 6.43 17.03 9.16
C GLU A 196 6.46 17.05 7.61
N GLU A 197 7.44 16.36 6.99
CA GLU A 197 7.54 16.18 5.54
C GLU A 197 6.33 15.37 5.03
N HIS A 198 6.00 14.26 5.69
CA HIS A 198 4.82 13.45 5.37
C HIS A 198 3.54 14.31 5.33
N VAL A 199 3.27 15.08 6.38
CA VAL A 199 2.05 15.91 6.45
C VAL A 199 2.00 16.96 5.35
N ARG A 200 3.15 17.56 5.01
CA ARG A 200 3.25 18.65 4.04
C ARG A 200 3.22 18.18 2.60
N ASP A 201 3.91 17.09 2.29
CA ASP A 201 4.27 16.72 0.93
C ASP A 201 3.56 15.46 0.44
N GLU A 202 3.01 14.63 1.35
CA GLU A 202 2.23 13.45 0.99
C GLU A 202 0.72 13.70 1.04
N HIS A 203 -0.04 12.75 0.54
CA HIS A 203 -1.46 12.94 0.27
C HIS A 203 -2.36 12.12 1.20
N SER A 204 -2.00 12.03 2.48
CA SER A 204 -2.89 11.44 3.50
C SER A 204 -4.23 12.15 3.50
N THR A 205 -5.32 11.41 3.71
CA THR A 205 -6.68 11.93 3.60
C THR A 205 -7.51 11.58 4.83
N PHE A 206 -8.72 12.11 4.91
CA PHE A 206 -9.65 11.80 5.99
C PHE A 206 -10.47 10.54 5.72
N SER A 207 -10.81 9.80 6.78
CA SER A 207 -11.67 8.62 6.72
C SER A 207 -13.00 8.88 6.02
N TRP A 208 -13.64 10.03 6.30
CA TRP A 208 -14.90 10.44 5.69
C TRP A 208 -14.78 10.86 4.21
N ILE A 209 -13.56 10.93 3.66
CA ILE A 209 -13.30 11.04 2.21
C ILE A 209 -13.04 9.65 1.63
N LEU A 210 -12.13 8.88 2.25
CA LEU A 210 -11.68 7.59 1.72
C LEU A 210 -12.80 6.53 1.72
N GLU A 211 -13.58 6.44 2.80
CA GLU A 211 -14.61 5.42 2.93
C GLU A 211 -15.75 5.57 1.90
N PRO A 212 -16.35 6.76 1.72
CA PRO A 212 -17.34 6.97 0.65
C PRO A 212 -16.74 6.76 -0.75
N MET A 213 -15.44 7.07 -0.94
CA MET A 213 -14.75 6.83 -2.19
C MET A 213 -14.65 5.32 -2.48
N ALA A 214 -14.27 4.50 -1.49
CA ALA A 214 -14.22 3.05 -1.62
C ALA A 214 -15.61 2.47 -1.91
N VAL A 215 -16.65 2.92 -1.19
CA VAL A 215 -18.04 2.52 -1.45
C VAL A 215 -18.46 2.88 -2.88
N ARG A 216 -18.11 4.05 -3.38
CA ARG A 216 -18.39 4.48 -4.74
C ARG A 216 -17.69 3.60 -5.79
N CYS A 217 -16.53 3.03 -5.44
CA CYS A 217 -15.78 2.10 -6.30
C CYS A 217 -16.29 0.64 -6.21
N GLY A 218 -17.40 0.37 -5.50
CA GLY A 218 -18.01 -0.96 -5.44
C GLY A 218 -17.55 -1.81 -4.25
N PHE A 219 -17.03 -1.19 -3.20
CA PHE A 219 -16.67 -1.88 -1.97
C PHE A 219 -17.71 -1.72 -0.87
N THR A 220 -17.80 -2.72 0.00
CA THR A 220 -18.46 -2.62 1.30
C THR A 220 -17.39 -2.55 2.38
N VAL A 221 -17.48 -1.59 3.29
CA VAL A 221 -16.63 -1.53 4.49
C VAL A 221 -17.05 -2.65 5.45
N LYS A 222 -16.16 -3.62 5.70
CA LYS A 222 -16.39 -4.74 6.62
C LYS A 222 -15.87 -4.41 8.01
N SER A 223 -14.69 -3.78 8.09
CA SER A 223 -14.15 -3.17 9.31
C SER A 223 -13.38 -1.90 9.00
N ALA A 224 -13.37 -1.00 9.97
CA ALA A 224 -12.55 0.19 10.01
C ALA A 224 -12.07 0.36 11.46
N ASP A 225 -10.78 0.18 11.67
CA ASP A 225 -10.13 0.27 12.97
C ASP A 225 -9.16 1.47 12.94
N TYR A 226 -9.34 2.41 13.85
CA TYR A 226 -8.54 3.63 13.93
C TYR A 226 -7.60 3.57 15.11
N SER A 227 -6.39 4.12 14.96
CA SER A 227 -5.45 4.28 16.08
C SER A 227 -6.00 5.29 17.11
N ASP A 228 -5.54 5.17 18.35
CA ASP A 228 -5.99 6.05 19.45
C ASP A 228 -5.68 7.54 19.20
N ASP A 229 -4.60 7.82 18.50
CA ASP A 229 -4.21 9.16 18.05
C ASP A 229 -5.01 9.66 16.82
N GLN A 230 -5.79 8.78 16.19
CA GLN A 230 -6.62 9.05 15.03
C GLN A 230 -5.82 9.40 13.75
N ILE A 231 -4.57 8.95 13.66
CA ILE A 231 -3.67 9.16 12.52
C ILE A 231 -3.73 7.99 11.53
N LEU A 232 -3.80 6.76 12.04
CA LEU A 232 -3.76 5.55 11.24
C LEU A 232 -5.12 4.87 11.18
N ALA A 233 -5.39 4.23 10.06
CA ALA A 233 -6.55 3.36 9.94
C ALA A 233 -6.22 2.03 9.27
N LYS A 234 -6.88 0.97 9.75
CA LYS A 234 -6.87 -0.38 9.19
C LYS A 234 -8.26 -0.72 8.67
N TYR A 235 -8.36 -1.01 7.40
CA TYR A 235 -9.63 -1.35 6.77
C TYR A 235 -9.65 -2.77 6.23
N ILE A 236 -10.82 -3.36 6.25
CA ILE A 236 -11.20 -4.49 5.42
C ILE A 236 -12.37 -4.04 4.55
N PHE A 237 -12.11 -3.91 3.25
CA PHE A 237 -13.12 -3.66 2.25
C PHE A 237 -13.41 -4.94 1.48
N GLN A 238 -14.68 -5.23 1.22
CA GLN A 238 -15.07 -6.38 0.41
C GLN A 238 -15.62 -5.92 -0.93
N ARG A 239 -15.14 -6.52 -2.03
CA ARG A 239 -15.72 -6.34 -3.35
C ARG A 239 -17.15 -6.90 -3.38
N THR A 240 -18.13 -6.06 -3.75
CA THR A 240 -19.54 -6.43 -3.95
C THR A 240 -19.83 -6.94 -5.36
#